data_c6534251e3696aa8ffc0642af8dc41fc
#
_entry.id   c6534251e3696aa8ffc0642af8dc41fc
#
_cell.length_a   1.000
_cell.length_b   1.000
_cell.length_c   1.000
_cell.angle_alpha   90.00
_cell.angle_beta   90.00
_cell.angle_gamma   90.00
#
_symmetry.space_group_name_H-M   'P 1'
#
loop_
_entity.id
_entity.type
_entity.pdbx_description
1 polymer ?
#
loop_
_entity_poly.entity_id
_entity_poly.type
_entity_poly.pdbx_seq_one_letter_code
_entity_poly.pdbx_strand_id
1 'polypeptide(L)'
;MYPDQTTWDTHSRELRYTSDGSNFVLRLPDDYLQTGLPIVLSATTQQHDLRNTLKARLDELPRGEEVLDSIIVAFDELAADRDLEDATPDIPQKDKQGGYTWNESKKATVLVWLHHLLNTNKRKQALSPAHGTVSGVTKPGYPGVLLYSGPEAAVREHVNELKGLNWAAFQVRMESEEEWTFGHGGGVREVEGLGEVVAEIGEERKEEFMEAMRMK
;
A
#
# COMPACT_ATOMS: atom_id res chain seq x y z
N MET A 1 8.75 -12.80 9.45
CA MET A 1 8.80 -13.02 10.91
C MET A 1 9.55 -11.84 11.53
N TYR A 2 9.00 -11.18 12.55
CA TYR A 2 9.47 -9.89 13.11
C TYR A 2 10.01 -10.12 14.54
N PRO A 3 11.18 -10.79 14.72
CA PRO A 3 11.63 -11.26 16.03
C PRO A 3 11.92 -10.13 17.02
N ASP A 4 12.29 -8.95 16.51
CA ASP A 4 12.62 -7.78 17.36
C ASP A 4 11.39 -6.92 17.68
N GLN A 5 10.28 -7.13 16.98
CA GLN A 5 9.04 -6.36 17.10
C GLN A 5 7.91 -7.14 17.76
N THR A 6 8.05 -8.46 17.90
CA THR A 6 7.01 -9.33 18.45
C THR A 6 7.45 -9.99 19.76
N THR A 7 6.53 -10.07 20.72
CA THR A 7 6.72 -10.80 21.97
C THR A 7 5.52 -11.72 22.21
N TRP A 8 5.79 -12.97 22.51
CA TRP A 8 4.79 -13.98 22.82
C TRP A 8 4.78 -14.36 24.30
N ASP A 9 3.61 -14.24 24.94
CA ASP A 9 3.39 -14.76 26.29
C ASP A 9 2.58 -16.07 26.21
N THR A 10 3.22 -17.17 26.57
CA THR A 10 2.62 -18.51 26.52
C THR A 10 1.52 -18.70 27.55
N HIS A 11 1.58 -18.02 28.69
CA HIS A 11 0.62 -18.20 29.78
C HIS A 11 -0.71 -17.49 29.49
N SER A 12 -0.63 -16.23 29.04
CA SER A 12 -1.81 -15.44 28.65
C SER A 12 -2.23 -15.69 27.19
N ARG A 13 -1.40 -16.39 26.42
CA ARG A 13 -1.56 -16.60 24.96
C ARG A 13 -1.70 -15.29 24.20
N GLU A 14 -0.89 -14.31 24.59
CA GLU A 14 -0.89 -12.98 24.01
C GLU A 14 0.31 -12.77 23.12
N LEU A 15 0.03 -12.28 21.91
CA LEU A 15 1.02 -11.75 20.99
C LEU A 15 1.01 -10.22 21.12
N ARG A 16 2.17 -9.64 21.40
CA ARG A 16 2.40 -8.21 21.41
C ARG A 16 3.27 -7.85 20.22
N TYR A 17 2.89 -6.83 19.50
CA TYR A 17 3.64 -6.26 18.41
C TYR A 17 3.88 -4.78 18.67
N THR A 18 5.09 -4.29 18.35
CA THR A 18 5.47 -2.88 18.50
C THR A 18 6.31 -2.46 17.29
N SER A 19 5.92 -1.37 16.65
CA SER A 19 6.63 -0.75 15.53
C SER A 19 6.43 0.75 15.56
N ASP A 20 7.51 1.52 15.48
CA ASP A 20 7.52 2.99 15.33
C ASP A 20 6.54 3.77 16.23
N GLY A 21 6.46 3.38 17.50
CA GLY A 21 5.56 4.02 18.47
C GLY A 21 4.11 3.55 18.41
N SER A 22 3.81 2.63 17.52
CA SER A 22 2.52 1.94 17.40
C SER A 22 2.60 0.54 17.99
N ASN A 23 1.51 0.05 18.58
CA ASN A 23 1.50 -1.28 19.17
C ASN A 23 0.11 -1.91 19.13
N PHE A 24 0.07 -3.24 19.10
CA PHE A 24 -1.14 -3.99 19.38
C PHE A 24 -0.88 -5.20 20.29
N VAL A 25 -1.94 -5.68 20.90
CA VAL A 25 -1.97 -6.93 21.67
C VAL A 25 -3.13 -7.79 21.20
N LEU A 26 -2.83 -8.99 20.78
CA LEU A 26 -3.80 -10.01 20.41
C LEU A 26 -3.78 -11.15 21.42
N ARG A 27 -4.94 -11.76 21.67
CA ARG A 27 -5.04 -13.05 22.36
C ARG A 27 -5.47 -14.12 21.37
N LEU A 28 -4.75 -15.24 21.36
CA LEU A 28 -5.10 -16.38 20.53
C LEU A 28 -6.05 -17.32 21.31
N PRO A 29 -7.27 -17.58 20.78
CA PRO A 29 -8.18 -18.52 21.41
C PRO A 29 -7.66 -19.97 21.32
N ASP A 30 -8.26 -20.89 22.09
CA ASP A 30 -7.84 -22.29 22.11
C ASP A 30 -8.07 -22.99 20.76
N ASP A 31 -9.08 -22.55 20.03
CA ASP A 31 -9.45 -23.06 18.71
C ASP A 31 -8.81 -22.27 17.54
N TYR A 32 -7.79 -21.43 17.83
CA TYR A 32 -7.01 -20.79 16.78
C TYR A 32 -6.41 -21.85 15.84
N LEU A 33 -6.39 -21.61 14.55
CA LEU A 33 -6.07 -22.52 13.45
C LEU A 33 -7.14 -23.60 13.17
N GLN A 34 -8.28 -23.57 13.86
CA GLN A 34 -9.43 -24.41 13.54
C GLN A 34 -10.63 -23.56 13.10
N THR A 35 -11.20 -22.79 14.02
CA THR A 35 -12.37 -21.94 13.78
C THR A 35 -12.23 -20.54 14.39
N GLY A 36 -11.33 -20.38 15.35
CA GLY A 36 -11.10 -19.14 16.09
C GLY A 36 -10.23 -18.14 15.33
N LEU A 37 -10.58 -16.87 15.40
CA LEU A 37 -9.72 -15.76 15.00
C LEU A 37 -9.06 -15.14 16.24
N PRO A 38 -7.87 -14.52 16.11
CA PRO A 38 -7.27 -13.76 17.18
C PRO A 38 -8.21 -12.66 17.69
N ILE A 39 -8.16 -12.37 18.99
CA ILE A 39 -8.96 -11.35 19.65
C ILE A 39 -8.09 -10.11 19.87
N VAL A 40 -8.50 -8.96 19.36
CA VAL A 40 -7.80 -7.68 19.57
C VAL A 40 -8.06 -7.20 20.98
N LEU A 41 -7.04 -7.18 21.84
CA LEU A 41 -7.12 -6.61 23.19
C LEU A 41 -6.83 -5.12 23.20
N SER A 42 -5.81 -4.70 22.46
CA SER A 42 -5.46 -3.29 22.22
C SER A 42 -4.84 -3.12 20.85
N ALA A 43 -5.00 -1.96 20.26
CA ALA A 43 -4.31 -1.52 19.05
C ALA A 43 -4.25 0.00 19.08
N THR A 44 -3.06 0.59 19.16
CA THR A 44 -2.86 2.03 19.31
C THR A 44 -1.71 2.51 18.44
N THR A 45 -1.86 3.68 17.86
CA THR A 45 -0.77 4.52 17.39
C THR A 45 -0.49 5.60 18.43
N GLN A 46 0.48 6.48 18.18
CA GLN A 46 0.90 7.54 19.14
C GLN A 46 -0.27 8.34 19.74
N GLN A 47 -1.38 8.52 19.03
CA GLN A 47 -2.52 9.33 19.47
C GLN A 47 -3.90 8.70 19.25
N HIS A 48 -4.01 7.53 18.59
CA HIS A 48 -5.29 6.98 18.17
C HIS A 48 -5.48 5.52 18.60
N ASP A 49 -6.71 5.21 19.02
CA ASP A 49 -7.18 3.82 19.27
C ASP A 49 -7.65 3.21 17.95
N LEU A 50 -6.90 2.23 17.45
CA LEU A 50 -7.21 1.49 16.22
C LEU A 50 -7.91 0.14 16.46
N ARG A 51 -8.29 -0.17 17.69
CA ARG A 51 -8.84 -1.47 18.07
C ARG A 51 -10.04 -1.89 17.24
N ASN A 52 -11.00 -0.97 17.04
CA ASN A 52 -12.21 -1.27 16.28
C ASN A 52 -11.92 -1.46 14.78
N THR A 53 -11.01 -0.67 14.23
CA THR A 53 -10.61 -0.74 12.82
C THR A 53 -9.82 -2.03 12.55
N LEU A 54 -8.89 -2.37 13.43
CA LEU A 54 -8.13 -3.61 13.31
C LEU A 54 -9.05 -4.84 13.47
N LYS A 55 -10.02 -4.78 14.40
CA LYS A 55 -11.01 -5.85 14.58
C LYS A 55 -11.85 -6.06 13.32
N ALA A 56 -12.30 -4.99 12.67
CA ALA A 56 -13.06 -5.10 11.41
C ALA A 56 -12.22 -5.79 10.32
N ARG A 57 -10.92 -5.50 10.22
CA ARG A 57 -10.01 -6.18 9.30
C ARG A 57 -9.82 -7.66 9.65
N LEU A 58 -9.76 -8.00 10.94
CA LEU A 58 -9.67 -9.41 11.38
C LEU A 58 -10.91 -10.21 11.00
N ASP A 59 -12.10 -9.63 11.12
CA ASP A 59 -13.35 -10.31 10.83
C ASP A 59 -13.48 -10.70 9.33
N GLU A 60 -12.70 -10.07 8.45
CA GLU A 60 -12.62 -10.38 7.01
C GLU A 60 -11.61 -11.49 6.67
N LEU A 61 -10.77 -11.91 7.63
CA LEU A 61 -9.73 -12.91 7.39
C LEU A 61 -10.29 -14.35 7.38
N PRO A 62 -9.67 -15.26 6.63
CA PRO A 62 -10.10 -16.66 6.60
C PRO A 62 -9.89 -17.32 7.97
N ARG A 63 -10.85 -18.17 8.36
CA ARG A 63 -10.76 -18.97 9.58
C ARG A 63 -10.06 -20.29 9.29
N GLY A 64 -9.35 -20.80 10.27
CA GLY A 64 -8.66 -22.09 10.15
C GLY A 64 -7.29 -22.00 9.47
N GLU A 65 -6.82 -20.81 9.20
CA GLU A 65 -5.51 -20.52 8.62
C GLU A 65 -4.66 -19.67 9.55
N GLU A 66 -3.35 -19.68 9.33
CA GLU A 66 -2.44 -18.79 10.02
C GLU A 66 -2.57 -17.39 9.45
N VAL A 67 -2.97 -16.41 10.29
CA VAL A 67 -3.28 -15.03 9.87
C VAL A 67 -2.45 -13.96 10.57
N LEU A 68 -1.49 -14.33 11.41
CA LEU A 68 -0.74 -13.38 12.24
C LEU A 68 0.07 -12.39 11.38
N ASP A 69 0.73 -12.88 10.33
CA ASP A 69 1.46 -12.00 9.41
C ASP A 69 0.52 -11.02 8.71
N SER A 70 -0.67 -11.48 8.31
CA SER A 70 -1.68 -10.61 7.69
C SER A 70 -2.19 -9.53 8.64
N ILE A 71 -2.29 -9.84 9.92
CA ILE A 71 -2.71 -8.88 10.96
C ILE A 71 -1.64 -7.82 11.20
N ILE A 72 -0.36 -8.22 11.25
CA ILE A 72 0.76 -7.29 11.39
C ILE A 72 0.76 -6.31 10.23
N VAL A 73 0.66 -6.81 9.00
CA VAL A 73 0.60 -5.96 7.80
C VAL A 73 -0.60 -5.01 7.83
N ALA A 74 -1.79 -5.52 8.18
CA ALA A 74 -2.99 -4.69 8.27
C ALA A 74 -2.86 -3.60 9.35
N PHE A 75 -2.21 -3.90 10.47
CA PHE A 75 -1.97 -2.91 11.52
C PHE A 75 -0.96 -1.84 11.10
N ASP A 76 0.14 -2.22 10.46
CA ASP A 76 1.15 -1.27 9.96
C ASP A 76 0.55 -0.35 8.89
N GLU A 77 -0.33 -0.87 8.02
CA GLU A 77 -1.09 -0.06 7.07
C GLU A 77 -2.01 0.95 7.78
N LEU A 78 -2.76 0.52 8.79
CA LEU A 78 -3.65 1.39 9.56
C LEU A 78 -2.89 2.45 10.36
N ALA A 79 -1.71 2.12 10.87
CA ALA A 79 -0.84 3.06 11.56
C ALA A 79 -0.28 4.12 10.59
N ALA A 80 0.18 3.70 9.41
CA ALA A 80 0.69 4.60 8.39
C ALA A 80 -0.37 5.54 7.79
N ASP A 81 -1.62 5.07 7.62
CA ASP A 81 -2.71 5.89 7.10
C ASP A 81 -3.08 7.05 8.04
N ARG A 82 -2.92 6.88 9.35
CA ARG A 82 -3.19 7.93 10.35
C ARG A 82 -2.09 8.98 10.44
N ASP A 83 -0.83 8.60 10.24
CA ASP A 83 0.28 9.56 10.20
C ASP A 83 0.16 10.50 8.97
N LEU A 84 -0.59 10.09 7.93
CA LEU A 84 -0.91 10.90 6.74
C LEU A 84 -2.13 11.81 6.92
N GLU A 85 -3.06 11.51 7.85
CA GLU A 85 -4.22 12.37 8.13
C GLU A 85 -3.84 13.63 8.93
N ASP A 86 -2.73 13.62 9.69
CA ASP A 86 -2.19 14.80 10.39
C ASP A 86 -1.37 15.74 9.46
N ALA A 87 -0.96 15.25 8.28
CA ALA A 87 -0.45 16.11 7.22
C ALA A 87 -1.65 16.60 6.40
N THR A 88 -2.16 17.78 6.72
CA THR A 88 -3.33 18.44 6.13
C THR A 88 -3.57 18.05 4.66
N PRO A 89 -4.64 17.30 4.36
CA PRO A 89 -5.00 17.06 2.97
C PRO A 89 -5.53 18.37 2.38
N ASP A 90 -5.04 18.69 1.19
CA ASP A 90 -5.66 19.69 0.32
C ASP A 90 -7.08 19.18 -0.02
N ILE A 91 -8.09 19.59 0.77
CA ILE A 91 -9.48 19.21 0.57
C ILE A 91 -9.91 19.75 -0.79
N PRO A 92 -10.34 18.91 -1.74
CA PRO A 92 -10.85 19.39 -3.01
C PRO A 92 -12.01 20.35 -2.75
N GLN A 93 -11.88 21.60 -3.17
CA GLN A 93 -12.97 22.58 -3.04
C GLN A 93 -14.10 22.17 -3.97
N LYS A 94 -15.26 21.90 -3.35
CA LYS A 94 -16.49 21.61 -4.07
C LYS A 94 -16.95 22.89 -4.75
N ASP A 95 -17.06 22.91 -6.07
CA ASP A 95 -17.68 24.03 -6.77
C ASP A 95 -19.17 24.12 -6.43
N LYS A 96 -19.76 25.29 -6.71
CA LYS A 96 -21.18 25.58 -6.41
C LYS A 96 -22.15 24.72 -7.25
N GLN A 97 -21.64 23.85 -8.12
CA GLN A 97 -22.43 22.97 -9.00
C GLN A 97 -22.25 21.47 -8.70
N GLY A 98 -21.49 21.10 -7.63
CA GLY A 98 -21.34 19.73 -7.19
C GLY A 98 -20.29 18.91 -7.97
N GLY A 99 -19.52 19.52 -8.86
CA GLY A 99 -18.41 18.91 -9.56
C GLY A 99 -17.11 19.08 -8.77
N TYR A 100 -16.26 18.05 -8.77
CA TYR A 100 -14.89 18.17 -8.25
C TYR A 100 -14.00 18.73 -9.35
N THR A 101 -13.51 19.96 -9.17
CA THR A 101 -12.45 20.48 -10.05
C THR A 101 -11.10 20.06 -9.51
N TRP A 102 -10.45 19.17 -10.21
CA TRP A 102 -9.08 18.79 -9.94
C TRP A 102 -8.15 19.89 -10.44
N ASN A 103 -7.16 20.24 -9.65
CA ASN A 103 -6.13 21.17 -10.12
C ASN A 103 -5.23 20.43 -11.14
N GLU A 104 -5.61 20.45 -12.41
CA GLU A 104 -4.88 19.80 -13.52
C GLU A 104 -3.43 20.31 -13.68
N SER A 105 -3.08 21.39 -12.99
CA SER A 105 -1.74 21.95 -13.05
C SER A 105 -0.71 21.19 -12.21
N LYS A 106 -1.14 20.41 -11.20
CA LYS A 106 -0.23 19.62 -10.39
C LYS A 106 -0.05 18.23 -11.00
N LYS A 107 1.19 17.81 -11.12
CA LYS A 107 1.59 16.52 -11.64
C LYS A 107 2.24 15.72 -10.52
N ALA A 108 2.17 14.39 -10.62
CA ALA A 108 2.85 13.51 -9.70
C ALA A 108 3.31 12.24 -10.40
N THR A 109 4.40 11.68 -9.86
CA THR A 109 4.85 10.34 -10.19
C THR A 109 4.99 9.54 -8.89
N VAL A 110 4.41 8.35 -8.85
CA VAL A 110 4.42 7.48 -7.68
C VAL A 110 4.98 6.12 -8.05
N LEU A 111 6.00 5.68 -7.28
CA LEU A 111 6.61 4.35 -7.38
C LEU A 111 6.20 3.51 -6.17
N VAL A 112 5.59 2.37 -6.46
CA VAL A 112 5.18 1.39 -5.45
C VAL A 112 5.98 0.11 -5.63
N TRP A 113 6.52 -0.37 -4.53
CA TRP A 113 7.12 -1.69 -4.41
C TRP A 113 6.12 -2.65 -3.78
N LEU A 114 6.00 -3.83 -4.37
CA LEU A 114 5.18 -4.93 -3.86
C LEU A 114 6.08 -6.12 -3.58
N HIS A 115 5.81 -6.85 -2.50
CA HIS A 115 6.51 -8.13 -2.29
C HIS A 115 6.32 -9.04 -3.50
N HIS A 116 5.08 -9.11 -4.02
CA HIS A 116 4.78 -9.81 -5.26
C HIS A 116 3.52 -9.26 -5.94
N LEU A 117 3.48 -9.36 -7.26
CA LEU A 117 2.32 -9.05 -8.11
C LEU A 117 2.05 -10.26 -9.02
N LEU A 118 1.31 -11.25 -8.51
CA LEU A 118 1.03 -12.50 -9.22
C LEU A 118 -0.46 -12.65 -9.57
N ASN A 119 -1.35 -12.10 -8.75
CA ASN A 119 -2.78 -12.24 -8.91
C ASN A 119 -3.27 -11.53 -10.18
N THR A 120 -3.92 -12.28 -11.06
CA THR A 120 -4.38 -11.79 -12.37
C THR A 120 -5.39 -10.65 -12.27
N ASN A 121 -6.27 -10.65 -11.24
CA ASN A 121 -7.25 -9.58 -11.05
C ASN A 121 -6.57 -8.29 -10.60
N LYS A 122 -5.61 -8.38 -9.68
CA LYS A 122 -4.82 -7.23 -9.25
C LYS A 122 -3.97 -6.64 -10.38
N ARG A 123 -3.38 -7.51 -11.22
CA ARG A 123 -2.66 -7.07 -12.42
C ARG A 123 -3.56 -6.32 -13.39
N LYS A 124 -4.78 -6.83 -13.64
CA LYS A 124 -5.76 -6.14 -14.49
C LYS A 124 -6.15 -4.77 -13.92
N GLN A 125 -6.39 -4.67 -12.62
CA GLN A 125 -6.70 -3.41 -11.98
C GLN A 125 -5.53 -2.43 -12.05
N ALA A 126 -4.30 -2.90 -11.81
CA ALA A 126 -3.09 -2.10 -11.94
C ALA A 126 -2.89 -1.52 -13.36
N LEU A 127 -3.38 -2.21 -14.41
CA LEU A 127 -3.31 -1.78 -15.80
C LEU A 127 -4.46 -0.87 -16.23
N SER A 128 -5.48 -0.69 -15.39
CA SER A 128 -6.73 -0.02 -15.79
C SER A 128 -7.09 1.11 -14.82
N PRO A 129 -6.32 2.22 -14.80
CA PRO A 129 -6.70 3.39 -14.02
C PRO A 129 -8.05 3.94 -14.49
N ALA A 130 -8.86 4.44 -13.55
CA ALA A 130 -10.17 5.04 -13.85
C ALA A 130 -10.05 6.26 -14.78
N HIS A 131 -8.91 6.96 -14.71
CA HIS A 131 -8.61 8.13 -15.51
C HIS A 131 -7.60 7.81 -16.62
N GLY A 132 -7.97 8.01 -17.87
CA GLY A 132 -7.09 7.79 -19.04
C GLY A 132 -5.89 8.76 -19.13
N THR A 133 -5.80 9.73 -18.23
CA THR A 133 -4.69 10.67 -18.09
C THR A 133 -3.53 10.11 -17.25
N VAL A 134 -3.71 8.97 -16.59
CA VAL A 134 -2.64 8.27 -15.86
C VAL A 134 -1.87 7.40 -16.84
N SER A 135 -0.56 7.58 -16.87
CA SER A 135 0.37 6.75 -17.62
C SER A 135 1.26 5.98 -16.65
N GLY A 136 1.81 4.85 -17.06
CA GLY A 136 2.64 4.09 -16.14
C GLY A 136 3.15 2.77 -16.66
N VAL A 137 3.93 2.12 -15.79
CA VAL A 137 4.50 0.80 -16.07
C VAL A 137 4.23 -0.11 -14.86
N THR A 138 3.80 -1.33 -15.13
CA THR A 138 3.67 -2.36 -14.10
C THR A 138 4.58 -3.53 -14.42
N LYS A 139 5.27 -4.06 -13.40
CA LYS A 139 6.11 -5.25 -13.54
C LYS A 139 5.62 -6.31 -12.55
N PRO A 140 5.01 -7.41 -13.04
CA PRO A 140 4.59 -8.52 -12.18
C PRO A 140 5.77 -9.33 -11.65
N GLY A 141 5.50 -10.26 -10.74
CA GLY A 141 6.49 -11.18 -10.17
C GLY A 141 7.05 -10.73 -8.84
N TYR A 142 8.27 -11.14 -8.52
CA TYR A 142 9.04 -10.84 -7.31
C TYR A 142 10.27 -9.99 -7.61
N PRO A 143 10.41 -8.76 -7.08
CA PRO A 143 9.32 -7.95 -6.54
C PRO A 143 8.34 -7.54 -7.63
N GLY A 144 7.11 -7.20 -7.23
CA GLY A 144 6.20 -6.44 -8.06
C GLY A 144 6.56 -4.97 -8.04
N VAL A 145 6.36 -4.27 -9.16
CA VAL A 145 6.58 -2.83 -9.28
C VAL A 145 5.40 -2.19 -9.96
N LEU A 146 4.93 -1.06 -9.41
CA LEU A 146 3.95 -0.20 -10.03
C LEU A 146 4.54 1.22 -10.09
N LEU A 147 4.51 1.83 -11.25
CA LEU A 147 4.99 3.19 -11.46
C LEU A 147 3.95 3.95 -12.27
N TYR A 148 3.41 5.01 -11.71
CA TYR A 148 2.36 5.81 -12.32
C TYR A 148 2.74 7.28 -12.35
N SER A 149 2.35 7.97 -13.40
CA SER A 149 2.59 9.40 -13.60
C SER A 149 1.41 10.07 -14.31
N GLY A 150 1.16 11.33 -13.99
CA GLY A 150 0.08 12.12 -14.57
C GLY A 150 -0.43 13.22 -13.64
N PRO A 151 -1.69 13.67 -13.80
CA PRO A 151 -2.32 14.58 -12.85
C PRO A 151 -2.32 13.99 -11.45
N GLU A 152 -1.84 14.77 -10.46
CA GLU A 152 -1.62 14.30 -9.08
C GLU A 152 -2.85 13.60 -8.51
N ALA A 153 -4.01 14.19 -8.63
CA ALA A 153 -5.25 13.65 -8.10
C ALA A 153 -5.62 12.29 -8.72
N ALA A 154 -5.46 12.16 -10.05
CA ALA A 154 -5.76 10.89 -10.74
C ALA A 154 -4.76 9.79 -10.39
N VAL A 155 -3.49 10.12 -10.22
CA VAL A 155 -2.45 9.17 -9.80
C VAL A 155 -2.70 8.70 -8.37
N ARG A 156 -2.97 9.63 -7.44
CA ARG A 156 -3.26 9.29 -6.03
C ARG A 156 -4.53 8.47 -5.88
N GLU A 157 -5.60 8.79 -6.60
CA GLU A 157 -6.83 8.02 -6.61
C GLU A 157 -6.57 6.57 -7.04
N HIS A 158 -5.88 6.38 -8.17
CA HIS A 158 -5.55 5.03 -8.66
C HIS A 158 -4.65 4.24 -7.68
N VAL A 159 -3.63 4.89 -7.12
CA VAL A 159 -2.74 4.26 -6.12
C VAL A 159 -3.52 3.87 -4.86
N ASN A 160 -4.45 4.71 -4.38
CA ASN A 160 -5.28 4.43 -3.22
C ASN A 160 -6.28 3.28 -3.49
N GLU A 161 -6.89 3.23 -4.68
CA GLU A 161 -7.72 2.09 -5.08
C GLU A 161 -6.93 0.78 -5.05
N LEU A 162 -5.71 0.78 -5.61
CA LEU A 162 -4.84 -0.37 -5.58
C LEU A 162 -4.41 -0.73 -4.15
N LYS A 163 -4.07 0.26 -3.33
CA LYS A 163 -3.69 0.05 -1.92
C LYS A 163 -4.82 -0.62 -1.12
N GLY A 164 -6.07 -0.33 -1.43
CA GLY A 164 -7.25 -0.98 -0.83
C GLY A 164 -7.40 -2.48 -1.15
N LEU A 165 -6.64 -3.00 -2.11
CA LEU A 165 -6.64 -4.43 -2.43
C LEU A 165 -5.69 -5.17 -1.49
N ASN A 166 -6.16 -6.19 -0.80
CA ASN A 166 -5.36 -6.99 0.14
C ASN A 166 -3.99 -7.43 -0.45
N TRP A 167 -2.89 -6.79 -0.03
CA TRP A 167 -1.51 -7.07 -0.46
C TRP A 167 -0.70 -7.70 0.68
N ALA A 168 0.23 -8.57 0.35
CA ALA A 168 1.22 -9.08 1.31
C ALA A 168 2.21 -7.98 1.75
N ALA A 169 2.52 -7.04 0.85
CA ALA A 169 3.21 -5.79 1.16
C ALA A 169 2.98 -4.81 0.01
N PHE A 170 2.64 -3.57 0.34
CA PHE A 170 2.45 -2.44 -0.58
C PHE A 170 3.21 -1.25 0.00
N GLN A 171 4.30 -0.85 -0.62
CA GLN A 171 5.15 0.22 -0.12
C GLN A 171 5.32 1.29 -1.18
N VAL A 172 4.85 2.49 -0.91
CA VAL A 172 5.23 3.65 -1.70
C VAL A 172 6.70 3.95 -1.40
N ARG A 173 7.54 3.90 -2.43
CA ARG A 173 8.98 4.08 -2.34
C ARG A 173 9.44 5.46 -2.77
N MET A 174 8.66 6.10 -3.63
CA MET A 174 8.94 7.42 -4.15
C MET A 174 7.62 8.11 -4.53
N GLU A 175 7.53 9.38 -4.19
CA GLU A 175 6.55 10.32 -4.71
C GLU A 175 7.31 11.55 -5.20
N SER A 176 7.06 11.97 -6.44
CA SER A 176 7.66 13.14 -7.05
C SER A 176 6.54 14.05 -7.56
N GLU A 177 6.72 15.36 -7.47
CA GLU A 177 5.81 16.37 -8.05
C GLU A 177 6.05 16.58 -9.55
N GLU A 178 6.93 15.81 -10.16
CA GLU A 178 7.23 15.85 -11.58
C GLU A 178 6.46 14.77 -12.35
N GLU A 179 6.04 15.10 -13.56
CA GLU A 179 5.47 14.13 -14.48
C GLU A 179 6.58 13.39 -15.24
N TRP A 180 6.58 12.07 -15.12
CA TRP A 180 7.47 11.23 -15.91
C TRP A 180 6.78 10.79 -17.19
N THR A 181 7.56 10.74 -18.26
CA THR A 181 7.13 10.22 -19.57
C THR A 181 7.64 8.80 -19.75
N PHE A 182 6.88 7.99 -20.47
CA PHE A 182 7.20 6.59 -20.73
C PHE A 182 7.45 6.37 -22.22
N GLY A 183 8.33 5.44 -22.55
CA GLY A 183 8.70 5.13 -23.93
C GLY A 183 7.54 4.64 -24.79
N HIS A 184 6.53 3.99 -24.18
CA HIS A 184 5.31 3.59 -24.88
C HIS A 184 4.26 4.70 -25.05
N GLY A 185 4.50 5.89 -24.49
CA GLY A 185 3.56 7.02 -24.53
C GLY A 185 2.53 6.97 -23.41
N GLY A 186 1.24 7.15 -23.73
CA GLY A 186 0.17 7.21 -22.75
C GLY A 186 -0.42 5.84 -22.36
N GLY A 187 -1.09 5.82 -21.21
CA GLY A 187 -1.69 4.63 -20.62
C GLY A 187 -0.72 3.79 -19.79
N VAL A 188 -1.18 2.66 -19.28
CA VAL A 188 -0.38 1.79 -18.42
C VAL A 188 0.00 0.51 -19.14
N ARG A 189 1.30 0.19 -19.14
CA ARG A 189 1.87 -0.99 -19.78
C ARG A 189 2.46 -1.96 -18.77
N GLU A 190 2.27 -3.25 -19.00
CA GLU A 190 2.94 -4.30 -18.25
C GLU A 190 4.25 -4.70 -18.95
N VAL A 191 5.32 -4.86 -18.16
CA VAL A 191 6.64 -5.29 -18.61
C VAL A 191 7.12 -6.49 -17.79
N GLU A 192 8.05 -7.28 -18.35
CA GLU A 192 8.48 -8.53 -17.70
C GLU A 192 9.63 -8.32 -16.71
N GLY A 193 10.51 -7.34 -16.96
CA GLY A 193 11.74 -7.15 -16.21
C GLY A 193 11.98 -5.72 -15.76
N LEU A 194 12.82 -5.55 -14.73
CA LEU A 194 13.25 -4.22 -14.25
C LEU A 194 14.04 -3.45 -15.32
N GLY A 195 14.78 -4.16 -16.17
CA GLY A 195 15.48 -3.53 -17.31
C GLY A 195 14.51 -2.88 -18.30
N GLU A 196 13.32 -3.47 -18.50
CA GLU A 196 12.28 -2.89 -19.33
C GLU A 196 11.61 -1.70 -18.66
N VAL A 197 11.44 -1.73 -17.32
CA VAL A 197 10.98 -0.55 -16.57
C VAL A 197 11.94 0.61 -16.82
N VAL A 198 13.24 0.38 -16.70
CA VAL A 198 14.28 1.39 -16.94
C VAL A 198 14.24 1.89 -18.39
N ALA A 199 14.03 1.01 -19.36
CA ALA A 199 13.89 1.40 -20.77
C ALA A 199 12.67 2.29 -21.00
N GLU A 200 11.56 2.05 -20.30
CA GLU A 200 10.34 2.84 -20.41
C GLU A 200 10.46 4.24 -19.77
N ILE A 201 11.19 4.38 -18.65
CA ILE A 201 11.37 5.67 -17.97
C ILE A 201 12.54 6.50 -18.53
N GLY A 202 13.40 5.89 -19.33
CA GLY A 202 14.60 6.52 -19.88
C GLY A 202 15.77 6.60 -18.91
N GLU A 203 16.96 6.83 -19.43
CA GLU A 203 18.20 6.91 -18.63
C GLU A 203 18.21 8.10 -17.66
N GLU A 204 17.45 9.16 -17.95
CA GLU A 204 17.37 10.35 -17.09
C GLU A 204 16.76 10.05 -15.72
N ARG A 205 15.82 9.10 -15.65
CA ARG A 205 15.11 8.71 -14.42
C ARG A 205 15.63 7.43 -13.78
N LYS A 206 16.59 6.79 -14.42
CA LYS A 206 17.16 5.52 -13.98
C LYS A 206 17.77 5.58 -12.59
N GLU A 207 18.58 6.61 -12.32
CA GLU A 207 19.26 6.75 -11.03
C GLU A 207 18.23 6.92 -9.90
N GLU A 208 17.24 7.78 -10.09
CA GLU A 208 16.16 8.03 -9.12
C GLU A 208 15.33 6.76 -8.87
N PHE A 209 14.98 6.03 -9.94
CA PHE A 209 14.30 4.74 -9.83
C PHE A 209 15.12 3.70 -9.07
N MET A 210 16.41 3.55 -9.38
CA MET A 210 17.28 2.57 -8.74
C MET A 210 17.48 2.88 -7.25
N GLU A 211 17.64 4.16 -6.91
CA GLU A 211 17.73 4.60 -5.52
C GLU A 211 16.43 4.29 -4.74
N ALA A 212 15.28 4.65 -5.29
CA ALA A 212 13.97 4.37 -4.69
C ALA A 212 13.73 2.87 -4.49
N MET A 213 14.17 2.06 -5.45
CA MET A 213 14.11 0.60 -5.35
C MET A 213 15.17 0.01 -4.40
N ARG A 214 16.10 0.81 -3.87
CA ARG A 214 17.24 0.40 -3.04
C ARG A 214 18.12 -0.66 -3.75
N MET A 215 18.27 -0.52 -5.03
CA MET A 215 19.15 -1.36 -5.87
C MET A 215 20.46 -0.61 -6.09
N LYS A 216 21.60 -1.30 -5.85
CA LYS A 216 22.94 -0.79 -6.15
C LYS A 216 23.44 -1.33 -7.48
#